data_5c353bf9fa73ce125eaf8660e298bd94
#
_entry.id   5c353bf9fa73ce125eaf8660e298bd94
#
_cell.length_a   1.000
_cell.length_b   1.000
_cell.length_c   1.000
_cell.angle_alpha   90.00
_cell.angle_beta   90.00
_cell.angle_gamma   90.00
#
_symmetry.space_group_name_H-M   'P 1'
#
loop_
_entity.id
_entity.type
_entity.pdbx_description
1 polymer ?
#
loop_
_entity_poly.entity_id
_entity_poly.type
_entity_poly.pdbx_seq_one_letter_code
_entity_poly.pdbx_strand_id
1 'polypeptide(L)'
;LKALDIPRSILPSVKDSSEVYGYTNIQGVDVPVAGIAGDQQAALFGQCCFEKGDVKNTYGTGCFLLMHTGKEPIISRHGLLTTIAASTAGEVEYALEGSVFVAGAAIQWLRDGMRMIRTAGQSEEYAKRVPDSNGVYIVPAFAGMGAPYWNPYARGTIVGLTRGCKKEHFIRATLESIAYQAKDVIHAMEEDAGVTLNGLRVDGGASANNMLVQFQADIIDAAVLRPECIETTALGAAYLAGLAAGYWKDRDEIRENWQLGRRFEPVMDSGERKKLLRGWQRAVRCARLWAEDGE
;
A
#
# COMPACT_ATOMS: atom_id res chain seq x y z
N LEU A 1 -25.37 -14.03 9.69
CA LEU A 1 -25.36 -15.22 10.54
C LEU A 1 -26.46 -16.20 10.11
N LYS A 2 -27.74 -15.75 10.09
CA LYS A 2 -28.88 -16.62 9.74
C LYS A 2 -28.75 -17.26 8.33
N ALA A 3 -28.25 -16.52 7.34
CA ALA A 3 -28.10 -17.02 5.97
C ALA A 3 -27.03 -18.13 5.84
N LEU A 4 -26.06 -18.17 6.75
CA LEU A 4 -24.96 -19.16 6.78
C LEU A 4 -25.11 -20.18 7.93
N ASP A 5 -26.22 -20.13 8.65
CA ASP A 5 -26.51 -20.99 9.83
C ASP A 5 -25.39 -20.97 10.89
N ILE A 6 -24.82 -19.76 11.14
CA ILE A 6 -23.74 -19.57 12.11
C ILE A 6 -24.36 -19.17 13.46
N PRO A 7 -24.16 -19.97 14.52
CA PRO A 7 -24.64 -19.65 15.87
C PRO A 7 -23.95 -18.37 16.40
N ARG A 8 -24.73 -17.42 16.90
CA ARG A 8 -24.17 -16.18 17.48
C ARG A 8 -23.24 -16.46 18.68
N SER A 9 -23.45 -17.55 19.38
CA SER A 9 -22.68 -17.93 20.56
C SER A 9 -21.21 -18.28 20.29
N ILE A 10 -20.85 -18.57 19.03
CA ILE A 10 -19.46 -18.86 18.65
C ILE A 10 -18.68 -17.59 18.25
N LEU A 11 -19.35 -16.45 18.16
CA LEU A 11 -18.70 -15.20 17.79
C LEU A 11 -18.19 -14.46 19.03
N PRO A 12 -17.01 -13.84 18.94
CA PRO A 12 -16.52 -12.96 20.00
C PRO A 12 -17.38 -11.71 20.16
N SER A 13 -17.24 -11.05 21.29
CA SER A 13 -17.82 -9.71 21.49
C SER A 13 -17.08 -8.71 20.61
N VAL A 14 -17.82 -7.87 19.90
CA VAL A 14 -17.24 -6.75 19.15
C VAL A 14 -16.88 -5.63 20.12
N LYS A 15 -15.65 -5.13 19.99
CA LYS A 15 -15.08 -4.09 20.85
C LYS A 15 -14.31 -3.07 20.02
N ASP A 16 -13.97 -1.94 20.60
CA ASP A 16 -13.10 -0.96 19.98
C ASP A 16 -11.70 -1.53 19.73
N SER A 17 -10.99 -0.95 18.78
CA SER A 17 -9.59 -1.32 18.51
C SER A 17 -8.64 -0.89 19.64
N SER A 18 -9.04 0.10 20.43
CA SER A 18 -8.33 0.59 21.61
C SER A 18 -9.25 0.49 22.82
N GLU A 19 -9.24 -0.64 23.49
CA GLU A 19 -10.04 -0.95 24.69
C GLU A 19 -9.32 -2.05 25.49
N VAL A 20 -9.44 -2.05 26.82
CA VAL A 20 -8.92 -3.15 27.63
C VAL A 20 -9.83 -4.38 27.51
N TYR A 21 -9.34 -5.42 26.87
CA TYR A 21 -10.09 -6.69 26.65
C TYR A 21 -9.93 -7.68 27.81
N GLY A 22 -8.80 -7.59 28.52
CA GLY A 22 -8.43 -8.47 29.62
C GLY A 22 -6.99 -8.21 30.03
N TYR A 23 -6.47 -9.10 30.88
CA TYR A 23 -5.12 -9.01 31.41
C TYR A 23 -4.39 -10.32 31.19
N THR A 24 -3.08 -10.24 31.01
CA THR A 24 -2.16 -11.38 31.01
C THR A 24 -1.07 -11.16 32.05
N ASN A 25 -0.58 -12.24 32.69
CA ASN A 25 0.52 -12.10 33.66
C ASN A 25 1.86 -12.30 32.96
N ILE A 26 2.72 -11.29 33.02
CA ILE A 26 4.09 -11.33 32.50
C ILE A 26 5.04 -11.11 33.67
N GLN A 27 5.78 -12.15 34.05
CA GLN A 27 6.77 -12.09 35.13
C GLN A 27 6.20 -11.56 36.46
N GLY A 28 4.95 -11.93 36.79
CA GLY A 28 4.29 -11.51 38.02
C GLY A 28 3.59 -10.15 37.96
N VAL A 29 3.58 -9.49 36.80
CA VAL A 29 2.88 -8.22 36.57
C VAL A 29 1.68 -8.47 35.65
N ASP A 30 0.51 -7.97 36.07
CA ASP A 30 -0.69 -8.02 35.23
C ASP A 30 -0.63 -6.91 34.17
N VAL A 31 -0.50 -7.33 32.91
CA VAL A 31 -0.39 -6.44 31.75
C VAL A 31 -1.70 -6.45 30.98
N PRO A 32 -2.31 -5.28 30.66
CA PRO A 32 -3.53 -5.23 29.88
C PRO A 32 -3.30 -5.66 28.43
N VAL A 33 -4.22 -6.46 27.88
CA VAL A 33 -4.34 -6.71 26.44
C VAL A 33 -5.34 -5.70 25.92
N ALA A 34 -4.87 -4.67 25.19
CA ALA A 34 -5.66 -3.46 25.02
C ALA A 34 -5.62 -2.84 23.60
N GLY A 35 -4.97 -3.48 22.65
CA GLY A 35 -4.94 -3.04 21.25
C GLY A 35 -5.18 -4.20 20.30
N ILE A 36 -6.17 -4.07 19.41
CA ILE A 36 -6.44 -5.05 18.37
C ILE A 36 -6.99 -4.34 17.12
N ALA A 37 -6.41 -4.62 15.97
CA ALA A 37 -6.89 -4.11 14.68
C ALA A 37 -6.50 -5.09 13.57
N GLY A 38 -7.18 -5.04 12.43
CA GLY A 38 -6.68 -5.65 11.21
C GLY A 38 -5.33 -5.03 10.84
N ASP A 39 -4.45 -5.80 10.20
CA ASP A 39 -3.08 -5.37 9.89
C ASP A 39 -3.03 -4.04 9.12
N GLN A 40 -3.94 -3.86 8.15
CA GLN A 40 -3.99 -2.64 7.35
C GLN A 40 -4.52 -1.44 8.13
N GLN A 41 -5.51 -1.64 9.02
CA GLN A 41 -6.02 -0.61 9.93
C GLN A 41 -4.96 -0.24 10.98
N ALA A 42 -4.24 -1.22 11.50
CA ALA A 42 -3.13 -0.97 12.41
C ALA A 42 -2.02 -0.17 11.72
N ALA A 43 -1.65 -0.51 10.48
CA ALA A 43 -0.66 0.26 9.72
C ALA A 43 -1.11 1.70 9.43
N LEU A 44 -2.40 1.91 9.10
CA LEU A 44 -2.97 3.25 8.91
C LEU A 44 -2.84 4.08 10.19
N PHE A 45 -3.17 3.47 11.34
CA PHE A 45 -3.05 4.11 12.65
C PHE A 45 -1.60 4.37 13.04
N GLY A 46 -0.71 3.39 12.82
CA GLY A 46 0.73 3.50 13.10
C GLY A 46 1.46 4.55 12.23
N GLN A 47 0.92 4.82 11.05
CA GLN A 47 1.34 5.94 10.20
C GLN A 47 0.75 7.29 10.63
N CYS A 48 -0.04 7.35 11.70
CA CYS A 48 -0.75 8.54 12.15
C CYS A 48 -1.60 9.18 11.04
N CYS A 49 -2.23 8.36 10.21
CA CYS A 49 -3.18 8.79 9.18
C CYS A 49 -4.56 9.00 9.83
N PHE A 50 -4.74 10.12 10.50
CA PHE A 50 -5.93 10.42 11.32
C PHE A 50 -6.90 11.39 10.65
N GLU A 51 -6.44 12.07 9.60
CA GLU A 51 -7.23 13.09 8.92
C GLU A 51 -7.81 12.57 7.60
N LYS A 52 -8.96 13.10 7.21
CA LYS A 52 -9.55 12.81 5.90
C LYS A 52 -8.57 13.17 4.77
N GLY A 53 -8.27 12.19 3.91
CA GLY A 53 -7.33 12.34 2.81
C GLY A 53 -5.90 11.91 3.15
N ASP A 54 -5.60 11.54 4.41
CA ASP A 54 -4.35 10.88 4.75
C ASP A 54 -4.30 9.50 4.11
N VAL A 55 -3.17 9.18 3.45
CA VAL A 55 -3.00 7.91 2.73
C VAL A 55 -1.72 7.22 3.16
N LYS A 56 -1.83 5.92 3.39
CA LYS A 56 -0.66 5.06 3.55
C LYS A 56 -0.59 4.00 2.45
N ASN A 57 0.61 3.54 2.13
CA ASN A 57 0.85 2.36 1.29
C ASN A 57 1.86 1.44 1.96
N THR A 58 1.44 0.23 2.29
CA THR A 58 2.34 -0.82 2.81
C THR A 58 2.86 -1.65 1.64
N TYR A 59 4.16 -1.59 1.39
CA TYR A 59 4.85 -2.37 0.35
C TYR A 59 5.30 -3.73 0.88
N GLY A 60 4.43 -4.72 0.73
CA GLY A 60 4.70 -6.13 1.04
C GLY A 60 4.85 -6.99 -0.22
N THR A 61 4.34 -8.21 -0.18
CA THR A 61 4.17 -9.10 -1.36
C THR A 61 3.34 -8.41 -2.44
N GLY A 62 2.24 -7.77 -2.03
CA GLY A 62 1.45 -6.78 -2.76
C GLY A 62 1.65 -5.38 -2.18
N CYS A 63 0.83 -4.42 -2.64
CA CYS A 63 0.66 -3.13 -1.98
C CYS A 63 -0.75 -3.03 -1.43
N PHE A 64 -0.86 -2.52 -0.21
CA PHE A 64 -2.14 -2.24 0.43
C PHE A 64 -2.22 -0.76 0.77
N LEU A 65 -3.07 -0.07 0.02
CA LEU A 65 -3.27 1.35 0.18
C LEU A 65 -4.56 1.60 0.96
N LEU A 66 -4.48 2.43 1.98
CA LEU A 66 -5.64 2.92 2.71
C LEU A 66 -5.63 4.44 2.74
N MET A 67 -6.80 5.04 2.42
CA MET A 67 -7.07 6.46 2.58
C MET A 67 -8.11 6.64 3.68
N HIS A 68 -7.78 7.41 4.70
CA HIS A 68 -8.73 7.79 5.75
C HIS A 68 -9.81 8.71 5.16
N THR A 69 -11.09 8.39 5.38
CA THR A 69 -12.23 9.14 4.80
C THR A 69 -13.05 9.92 5.82
N GLY A 70 -12.70 9.83 7.10
CA GLY A 70 -13.43 10.47 8.19
C GLY A 70 -14.62 9.65 8.67
N LYS A 71 -15.63 10.33 9.18
CA LYS A 71 -16.80 9.71 9.83
C LYS A 71 -17.89 9.23 8.86
N GLU A 72 -17.78 9.58 7.58
CA GLU A 72 -18.77 9.17 6.56
C GLU A 72 -18.18 8.06 5.66
N PRO A 73 -18.91 6.94 5.50
CA PRO A 73 -18.48 5.88 4.59
C PRO A 73 -18.61 6.34 3.13
N ILE A 74 -17.54 6.17 2.35
CA ILE A 74 -17.55 6.44 0.91
C ILE A 74 -17.73 5.12 0.18
N ILE A 75 -18.83 5.00 -0.58
CA ILE A 75 -19.07 3.85 -1.45
C ILE A 75 -18.31 4.10 -2.76
N SER A 76 -17.28 3.31 -2.99
CA SER A 76 -16.43 3.44 -4.17
C SER A 76 -17.19 3.17 -5.47
N ARG A 77 -16.91 4.00 -6.50
CA ARG A 77 -17.35 3.81 -7.88
C ARG A 77 -16.24 3.28 -8.78
N HIS A 78 -15.01 3.21 -8.24
CA HIS A 78 -13.80 2.81 -8.96
C HIS A 78 -13.24 1.47 -8.48
N GLY A 79 -14.07 0.64 -7.82
CA GLY A 79 -13.70 -0.72 -7.44
C GLY A 79 -12.82 -0.80 -6.18
N LEU A 80 -12.81 0.23 -5.33
CA LEU A 80 -12.16 0.17 -4.02
C LEU A 80 -13.10 -0.44 -2.98
N LEU A 81 -12.53 -0.92 -1.88
CA LEU A 81 -13.30 -1.38 -0.73
C LEU A 81 -13.51 -0.22 0.25
N THR A 82 -14.69 -0.17 0.85
CA THR A 82 -14.96 0.68 2.01
C THR A 82 -14.83 -0.15 3.26
N THR A 83 -13.98 0.26 4.18
CA THR A 83 -13.71 -0.44 5.43
C THR A 83 -13.81 0.50 6.62
N ILE A 84 -13.93 -0.08 7.83
CA ILE A 84 -13.83 0.67 9.08
C ILE A 84 -12.35 0.82 9.41
N ALA A 85 -11.93 2.04 9.76
CA ALA A 85 -10.62 2.31 10.32
C ALA A 85 -10.52 1.80 11.78
N ALA A 86 -9.34 1.87 12.39
CA ALA A 86 -9.19 1.49 13.79
C ALA A 86 -10.01 2.44 14.68
N SER A 87 -11.00 1.90 15.40
CA SER A 87 -11.87 2.68 16.28
C SER A 87 -11.23 2.94 17.64
N THR A 88 -11.46 4.14 18.16
CA THR A 88 -11.01 4.57 19.49
C THR A 88 -12.12 5.35 20.17
N ALA A 89 -12.33 5.13 21.46
CA ALA A 89 -13.31 5.85 22.29
C ALA A 89 -14.77 5.79 21.77
N GLY A 90 -15.15 4.68 21.13
CA GLY A 90 -16.50 4.48 20.57
C GLY A 90 -16.77 5.24 19.27
N GLU A 91 -15.78 5.95 18.70
CA GLU A 91 -15.94 6.64 17.42
C GLU A 91 -15.62 5.70 16.24
N VAL A 92 -16.52 5.66 15.27
CA VAL A 92 -16.34 4.91 14.03
C VAL A 92 -15.88 5.86 12.93
N GLU A 93 -14.74 5.55 12.35
CA GLU A 93 -14.19 6.23 11.19
C GLU A 93 -13.98 5.22 10.05
N TYR A 94 -13.90 5.71 8.83
CA TYR A 94 -13.86 4.87 7.63
C TYR A 94 -12.59 5.11 6.82
N ALA A 95 -12.26 4.13 5.98
CA ALA A 95 -11.20 4.23 5.00
C ALA A 95 -11.63 3.60 3.68
N LEU A 96 -11.09 4.14 2.57
CA LEU A 96 -11.06 3.44 1.29
C LEU A 96 -9.81 2.56 1.25
N GLU A 97 -9.97 1.33 0.76
CA GLU A 97 -8.89 0.37 0.62
C GLU A 97 -8.76 -0.10 -0.84
N GLY A 98 -7.53 -0.10 -1.34
CA GLY A 98 -7.18 -0.66 -2.63
C GLY A 98 -5.98 -1.59 -2.53
N SER A 99 -6.07 -2.76 -3.16
CA SER A 99 -5.05 -3.80 -3.11
C SER A 99 -4.40 -3.99 -4.47
N VAL A 100 -3.09 -3.92 -4.52
CA VAL A 100 -2.23 -4.34 -5.63
C VAL A 100 -1.69 -5.73 -5.30
N PHE A 101 -2.02 -6.73 -6.10
CA PHE A 101 -1.71 -8.14 -5.77
C PHE A 101 -0.23 -8.47 -5.89
N VAL A 102 0.49 -7.82 -6.80
CA VAL A 102 1.88 -8.13 -7.13
C VAL A 102 2.74 -6.88 -7.04
N ALA A 103 3.50 -6.76 -5.97
CA ALA A 103 4.49 -5.71 -5.74
C ALA A 103 5.86 -6.31 -5.42
N GLY A 104 6.20 -6.56 -4.17
CA GLY A 104 7.42 -7.27 -3.78
C GLY A 104 7.52 -8.67 -4.40
N ALA A 105 6.40 -9.31 -4.69
CA ALA A 105 6.36 -10.57 -5.43
C ALA A 105 6.97 -10.48 -6.83
N ALA A 106 6.88 -9.32 -7.51
CA ALA A 106 7.57 -9.12 -8.79
C ALA A 106 9.09 -9.11 -8.64
N ILE A 107 9.60 -8.56 -7.55
CA ILE A 107 11.03 -8.57 -7.23
C ILE A 107 11.51 -9.98 -6.84
N GLN A 108 10.68 -10.72 -6.08
CA GLN A 108 10.94 -12.14 -5.80
C GLN A 108 10.98 -12.96 -7.09
N TRP A 109 10.07 -12.71 -8.02
CA TRP A 109 10.05 -13.36 -9.32
C TRP A 109 11.33 -13.07 -10.13
N LEU A 110 11.82 -11.82 -10.13
CA LEU A 110 13.12 -11.49 -10.74
C LEU A 110 14.29 -12.26 -10.11
N ARG A 111 14.23 -12.51 -8.79
CA ARG A 111 15.26 -13.23 -8.05
C ARG A 111 15.16 -14.74 -8.27
N ASP A 112 14.00 -15.32 -8.00
CA ASP A 112 13.82 -16.77 -7.87
C ASP A 112 13.42 -17.41 -9.19
N GLY A 113 12.52 -16.79 -9.96
CA GLY A 113 12.02 -17.28 -11.24
C GLY A 113 12.96 -16.94 -12.39
N MET A 114 13.28 -15.66 -12.57
CA MET A 114 14.09 -15.18 -13.69
C MET A 114 15.60 -15.22 -13.40
N ARG A 115 16.00 -15.33 -12.14
CA ARG A 115 17.42 -15.33 -11.69
C ARG A 115 18.24 -14.15 -12.20
N MET A 116 17.58 -13.00 -12.38
CA MET A 116 18.21 -11.77 -12.83
C MET A 116 18.95 -11.04 -11.72
N ILE A 117 18.55 -11.25 -10.47
CA ILE A 117 19.16 -10.70 -9.26
C ILE A 117 19.34 -11.81 -8.23
N ARG A 118 20.21 -11.62 -7.25
CA ARG A 118 20.47 -12.57 -6.16
C ARG A 118 19.78 -12.15 -4.86
N THR A 119 19.62 -10.85 -4.65
CA THR A 119 18.95 -10.26 -3.48
C THR A 119 17.99 -9.17 -3.93
N ALA A 120 16.96 -8.88 -3.16
CA ALA A 120 16.01 -7.80 -3.47
C ALA A 120 16.70 -6.43 -3.60
N GLY A 121 17.71 -6.14 -2.77
CA GLY A 121 18.47 -4.88 -2.82
C GLY A 121 19.18 -4.66 -4.15
N GLN A 122 19.62 -5.72 -4.83
CA GLN A 122 20.24 -5.61 -6.16
C GLN A 122 19.28 -5.03 -7.21
N SER A 123 17.97 -5.07 -7.01
CA SER A 123 17.02 -4.44 -7.94
C SER A 123 17.27 -2.93 -8.03
N GLU A 124 17.53 -2.26 -6.90
CA GLU A 124 17.88 -0.84 -6.88
C GLU A 124 19.22 -0.56 -7.57
N GLU A 125 20.24 -1.39 -7.27
CA GLU A 125 21.56 -1.24 -7.86
C GLU A 125 21.55 -1.35 -9.39
N TYR A 126 20.84 -2.35 -9.92
CA TYR A 126 20.71 -2.54 -11.36
C TYR A 126 19.87 -1.45 -12.03
N ALA A 127 18.74 -1.06 -11.42
CA ALA A 127 17.88 -0.04 -11.95
C ALA A 127 18.58 1.32 -12.07
N LYS A 128 19.50 1.64 -11.15
CA LYS A 128 20.32 2.87 -11.19
C LYS A 128 21.38 2.90 -12.29
N ARG A 129 21.69 1.77 -12.93
CA ARG A 129 22.70 1.69 -14.01
C ARG A 129 22.20 2.19 -15.36
N VAL A 130 20.90 2.45 -15.46
CA VAL A 130 20.24 2.95 -16.67
C VAL A 130 19.40 4.19 -16.34
N PRO A 131 19.29 5.15 -17.28
CA PRO A 131 18.58 6.41 -17.02
C PRO A 131 17.05 6.20 -16.93
N ASP A 132 16.51 5.20 -17.64
CA ASP A 132 15.08 4.89 -17.72
C ASP A 132 14.87 3.41 -18.05
N SER A 133 13.61 2.99 -18.22
CA SER A 133 13.24 1.63 -18.62
C SER A 133 13.36 1.36 -20.14
N ASN A 134 13.88 2.31 -20.92
CA ASN A 134 14.00 2.25 -22.39
C ASN A 134 12.66 1.93 -23.09
N GLY A 135 11.55 2.46 -22.55
CA GLY A 135 10.21 2.23 -23.07
C GLY A 135 9.62 0.85 -22.76
N VAL A 136 10.29 0.06 -21.93
CA VAL A 136 9.76 -1.22 -21.44
C VAL A 136 8.77 -0.97 -20.32
N TYR A 137 7.60 -1.61 -20.41
CA TYR A 137 6.58 -1.67 -19.33
C TYR A 137 6.30 -3.12 -19.00
N ILE A 138 6.20 -3.39 -17.69
CA ILE A 138 5.85 -4.71 -17.16
C ILE A 138 4.57 -4.56 -16.36
N VAL A 139 3.53 -5.29 -16.75
CA VAL A 139 2.30 -5.42 -15.98
C VAL A 139 2.36 -6.76 -15.26
N PRO A 140 2.64 -6.80 -13.94
CA PRO A 140 2.91 -8.05 -13.24
C PRO A 140 1.61 -8.74 -12.77
N ALA A 141 0.67 -8.95 -13.67
CA ALA A 141 -0.63 -9.57 -13.40
C ALA A 141 -0.51 -11.11 -13.27
N PHE A 142 0.42 -11.61 -12.43
CA PHE A 142 0.70 -13.05 -12.31
C PHE A 142 -0.49 -13.84 -11.76
N ALA A 143 -1.31 -13.23 -10.93
CA ALA A 143 -2.53 -13.79 -10.36
C ALA A 143 -3.77 -12.93 -10.71
N GLY A 144 -3.74 -12.28 -11.87
CA GLY A 144 -4.74 -11.29 -12.24
C GLY A 144 -4.39 -9.89 -11.73
N MET A 145 -5.31 -8.95 -11.92
CA MET A 145 -5.20 -7.55 -11.51
C MET A 145 -6.20 -7.27 -10.38
N GLY A 146 -5.73 -6.62 -9.31
CA GLY A 146 -6.56 -6.10 -8.23
C GLY A 146 -7.21 -4.75 -8.56
N ALA A 147 -7.44 -3.94 -7.54
CA ALA A 147 -8.01 -2.61 -7.71
C ALA A 147 -7.12 -1.72 -8.61
N PRO A 148 -7.72 -0.85 -9.43
CA PRO A 148 -9.14 -0.66 -9.66
C PRO A 148 -9.72 -1.57 -10.75
N TYR A 149 -8.94 -2.46 -11.34
CA TYR A 149 -9.27 -3.21 -12.56
C TYR A 149 -10.10 -4.46 -12.32
N TRP A 150 -9.86 -5.19 -11.23
CA TRP A 150 -10.54 -6.43 -10.85
C TRP A 150 -10.66 -7.45 -11.99
N ASN A 151 -9.54 -7.71 -12.67
CA ASN A 151 -9.49 -8.68 -13.75
C ASN A 151 -8.71 -9.94 -13.35
N PRO A 152 -9.37 -11.03 -12.95
CA PRO A 152 -8.71 -12.26 -12.51
C PRO A 152 -8.06 -13.04 -13.66
N TYR A 153 -8.42 -12.75 -14.91
CA TYR A 153 -7.95 -13.45 -16.09
C TYR A 153 -6.73 -12.79 -16.76
N ALA A 154 -6.45 -11.51 -16.42
CA ALA A 154 -5.24 -10.84 -16.88
C ALA A 154 -3.98 -11.63 -16.45
N ARG A 155 -2.97 -11.59 -17.30
CA ARG A 155 -1.68 -12.26 -17.04
C ARG A 155 -0.52 -11.28 -17.19
N GLY A 156 0.62 -11.66 -16.60
CA GLY A 156 1.86 -10.87 -16.69
C GLY A 156 2.20 -10.55 -18.14
N THR A 157 2.36 -9.27 -18.45
CA THR A 157 2.55 -8.78 -19.82
C THR A 157 3.75 -7.84 -19.86
N ILE A 158 4.59 -7.98 -20.88
CA ILE A 158 5.75 -7.14 -21.10
C ILE A 158 5.62 -6.53 -22.50
N VAL A 159 5.70 -5.20 -22.58
CA VAL A 159 5.61 -4.46 -23.84
C VAL A 159 6.76 -3.47 -23.98
N GLY A 160 6.98 -2.99 -25.22
CA GLY A 160 8.00 -1.97 -25.50
C GLY A 160 9.41 -2.51 -25.67
N LEU A 161 9.60 -3.82 -25.77
CA LEU A 161 10.93 -4.42 -26.00
C LEU A 161 11.50 -4.03 -27.36
N THR A 162 12.76 -3.59 -27.34
CA THR A 162 13.58 -3.35 -28.54
C THR A 162 14.90 -4.11 -28.41
N ARG A 163 15.66 -4.19 -29.50
CA ARG A 163 17.00 -4.80 -29.48
C ARG A 163 17.99 -4.10 -28.52
N GLY A 164 17.72 -2.84 -28.16
CA GLY A 164 18.53 -2.07 -27.21
C GLY A 164 18.24 -2.37 -25.74
N CYS A 165 17.20 -3.16 -25.43
CA CYS A 165 16.85 -3.47 -24.04
C CYS A 165 17.89 -4.41 -23.42
N LYS A 166 18.25 -4.10 -22.17
CA LYS A 166 19.18 -4.87 -21.35
C LYS A 166 18.47 -5.33 -20.07
N LYS A 167 19.11 -6.22 -19.34
CA LYS A 167 18.65 -6.73 -18.04
C LYS A 167 18.28 -5.59 -17.07
N GLU A 168 19.07 -4.54 -17.06
CA GLU A 168 18.86 -3.37 -16.19
C GLU A 168 17.55 -2.66 -16.48
N HIS A 169 17.19 -2.48 -17.75
CA HIS A 169 15.91 -1.87 -18.15
C HIS A 169 14.73 -2.73 -17.71
N PHE A 170 14.87 -4.07 -17.81
CA PHE A 170 13.84 -5.00 -17.36
C PHE A 170 13.62 -4.93 -15.84
N ILE A 171 14.72 -4.93 -15.06
CA ILE A 171 14.66 -4.81 -13.60
C ILE A 171 14.06 -3.46 -13.20
N ARG A 172 14.45 -2.38 -13.87
CA ARG A 172 13.91 -1.04 -13.64
C ARG A 172 12.42 -0.97 -13.95
N ALA A 173 11.98 -1.48 -15.10
CA ALA A 173 10.57 -1.54 -15.46
C ALA A 173 9.72 -2.32 -14.44
N THR A 174 10.31 -3.37 -13.84
CA THR A 174 9.65 -4.13 -12.77
C THR A 174 9.48 -3.29 -11.51
N LEU A 175 10.47 -2.51 -11.09
CA LEU A 175 10.33 -1.58 -9.96
C LEU A 175 9.29 -0.47 -10.25
N GLU A 176 9.39 0.14 -11.44
CA GLU A 176 8.47 1.18 -11.88
C GLU A 176 7.02 0.68 -11.93
N SER A 177 6.80 -0.59 -12.28
CA SER A 177 5.46 -1.18 -12.32
C SER A 177 4.74 -1.18 -10.99
N ILE A 178 5.47 -1.28 -9.89
CA ILE A 178 4.90 -1.22 -8.53
C ILE A 178 4.32 0.18 -8.27
N ALA A 179 5.08 1.22 -8.62
CA ALA A 179 4.66 2.60 -8.43
C ALA A 179 3.49 2.99 -9.37
N TYR A 180 3.47 2.49 -10.59
CA TYR A 180 2.36 2.71 -11.52
C TYR A 180 1.05 2.10 -10.99
N GLN A 181 1.08 0.86 -10.51
CA GLN A 181 -0.10 0.22 -9.93
C GLN A 181 -0.62 0.99 -8.70
N ALA A 182 0.29 1.42 -7.81
CA ALA A 182 -0.07 2.25 -6.66
C ALA A 182 -0.69 3.59 -7.10
N LYS A 183 -0.17 4.23 -8.17
CA LYS A 183 -0.75 5.47 -8.75
C LYS A 183 -2.17 5.24 -9.24
N ASP A 184 -2.47 4.10 -9.89
CA ASP A 184 -3.82 3.82 -10.37
C ASP A 184 -4.81 3.71 -9.20
N VAL A 185 -4.41 3.07 -8.10
CA VAL A 185 -5.23 2.96 -6.88
C VAL A 185 -5.42 4.33 -6.22
N ILE A 186 -4.34 5.12 -6.07
CA ILE A 186 -4.40 6.47 -5.49
C ILE A 186 -5.35 7.35 -6.31
N HIS A 187 -5.27 7.29 -7.62
CA HIS A 187 -6.16 8.07 -8.49
C HIS A 187 -7.63 7.71 -8.27
N ALA A 188 -7.95 6.42 -8.15
CA ALA A 188 -9.29 5.97 -7.81
C ALA A 188 -9.75 6.47 -6.43
N MET A 189 -8.84 6.51 -5.45
CA MET A 189 -9.13 7.07 -4.12
C MET A 189 -9.43 8.56 -4.16
N GLU A 190 -8.64 9.33 -4.91
CA GLU A 190 -8.83 10.77 -5.10
C GLU A 190 -10.19 11.08 -5.74
N GLU A 191 -10.55 10.33 -6.78
CA GLU A 191 -11.84 10.49 -7.48
C GLU A 191 -13.03 10.13 -6.59
N ASP A 192 -12.95 9.03 -5.84
CA ASP A 192 -14.05 8.60 -4.95
C ASP A 192 -14.20 9.50 -3.73
N ALA A 193 -13.11 9.95 -3.13
CA ALA A 193 -13.12 10.77 -1.93
C ALA A 193 -13.30 12.27 -2.21
N GLY A 194 -13.11 12.70 -3.46
CA GLY A 194 -13.17 14.11 -3.85
C GLY A 194 -12.07 14.95 -3.19
N VAL A 195 -10.89 14.34 -2.95
CA VAL A 195 -9.73 14.99 -2.32
C VAL A 195 -8.50 14.79 -3.19
N THR A 196 -7.56 15.74 -3.12
CA THR A 196 -6.25 15.60 -3.73
C THR A 196 -5.25 15.13 -2.69
N LEU A 197 -4.40 14.19 -3.06
CA LEU A 197 -3.35 13.65 -2.21
C LEU A 197 -2.34 14.73 -1.81
N ASN A 198 -2.21 15.00 -0.51
CA ASN A 198 -1.21 15.93 0.02
C ASN A 198 0.18 15.28 0.21
N GLY A 199 0.21 13.95 0.29
CA GLY A 199 1.41 13.15 0.48
C GLY A 199 1.05 11.70 0.76
N LEU A 200 1.98 10.81 0.44
CA LEU A 200 1.83 9.37 0.65
C LEU A 200 2.78 8.90 1.75
N ARG A 201 2.26 8.30 2.80
CA ARG A 201 3.08 7.63 3.82
C ARG A 201 3.34 6.20 3.40
N VAL A 202 4.59 5.74 3.50
CA VAL A 202 4.99 4.42 3.02
C VAL A 202 5.72 3.62 4.08
N ASP A 203 5.46 2.32 4.10
CA ASP A 203 6.09 1.35 4.99
C ASP A 203 6.25 -0.02 4.32
N GLY A 204 6.66 -1.00 5.11
CA GLY A 204 6.94 -2.35 4.63
C GLY A 204 8.29 -2.51 3.95
N GLY A 205 8.70 -3.75 3.75
CA GLY A 205 10.09 -4.08 3.35
C GLY A 205 10.56 -3.45 2.04
N ALA A 206 9.70 -3.31 1.02
CA ALA A 206 10.12 -2.73 -0.25
C ALA A 206 10.22 -1.19 -0.22
N SER A 207 9.67 -0.53 0.81
CA SER A 207 9.84 0.91 1.02
C SER A 207 11.30 1.30 1.29
N ALA A 208 12.17 0.34 1.67
CA ALA A 208 13.60 0.56 1.82
C ALA A 208 14.29 0.91 0.50
N ASN A 209 13.72 0.53 -0.65
CA ASN A 209 14.27 0.83 -1.98
C ASN A 209 14.02 2.31 -2.34
N ASN A 210 15.09 3.11 -2.28
CA ASN A 210 14.97 4.56 -2.54
C ASN A 210 14.61 4.90 -3.99
N MET A 211 15.02 4.06 -4.96
CA MET A 211 14.66 4.28 -6.37
C MET A 211 13.13 4.10 -6.56
N LEU A 212 12.58 3.05 -6.00
CA LEU A 212 11.13 2.81 -6.04
C LEU A 212 10.35 3.97 -5.40
N VAL A 213 10.75 4.38 -4.19
CA VAL A 213 10.04 5.43 -3.44
C VAL A 213 10.19 6.80 -4.10
N GLN A 214 11.36 7.12 -4.69
CA GLN A 214 11.52 8.34 -5.47
C GLN A 214 10.64 8.31 -6.72
N PHE A 215 10.64 7.20 -7.46
CA PHE A 215 9.78 7.07 -8.65
C PHE A 215 8.30 7.12 -8.27
N GLN A 216 7.93 6.60 -7.09
CA GLN A 216 6.56 6.76 -6.58
C GLN A 216 6.20 8.23 -6.38
N ALA A 217 7.08 9.04 -5.76
CA ALA A 217 6.86 10.48 -5.59
C ALA A 217 6.70 11.17 -6.95
N ASP A 218 7.58 10.85 -7.90
CA ASP A 218 7.58 11.41 -9.25
C ASP A 218 6.29 11.11 -10.01
N ILE A 219 5.78 9.86 -9.92
CA ILE A 219 4.64 9.42 -10.73
C ILE A 219 3.28 9.85 -10.15
N ILE A 220 3.19 10.02 -8.81
CA ILE A 220 1.99 10.55 -8.17
C ILE A 220 1.93 12.08 -8.11
N ASP A 221 3.06 12.77 -8.38
CA ASP A 221 3.20 14.23 -8.25
C ASP A 221 2.98 14.75 -6.82
N ALA A 222 3.38 13.99 -5.83
CA ALA A 222 3.23 14.35 -4.43
C ALA A 222 4.39 13.80 -3.59
N ALA A 223 4.64 14.42 -2.44
CA ALA A 223 5.68 13.96 -1.52
C ALA A 223 5.38 12.54 -1.01
N VAL A 224 6.42 11.71 -0.91
CA VAL A 224 6.35 10.41 -0.25
C VAL A 224 7.17 10.46 1.05
N LEU A 225 6.53 10.05 2.15
CA LEU A 225 7.06 10.12 3.50
C LEU A 225 7.32 8.70 4.01
N ARG A 226 8.57 8.38 4.30
CA ARG A 226 8.96 7.12 4.93
C ARG A 226 9.37 7.37 6.36
N PRO A 227 8.71 6.78 7.37
CA PRO A 227 9.09 6.91 8.78
C PRO A 227 10.42 6.21 9.06
N GLU A 228 11.00 6.50 10.21
CA GLU A 228 12.16 5.76 10.72
C GLU A 228 11.79 4.30 11.02
N CYS A 229 10.67 4.09 11.70
CA CYS A 229 10.14 2.76 11.96
C CYS A 229 9.22 2.34 10.81
N ILE A 230 9.66 1.40 9.98
CA ILE A 230 8.88 0.88 8.84
C ILE A 230 7.94 -0.29 9.21
N GLU A 231 7.95 -0.74 10.48
CA GLU A 231 7.06 -1.77 11.02
C GLU A 231 5.80 -1.12 11.62
N THR A 232 5.12 -0.32 10.84
CA THR A 232 4.01 0.53 11.30
C THR A 232 2.77 -0.25 11.71
N THR A 233 2.60 -1.48 11.21
CA THR A 233 1.53 -2.39 11.65
C THR A 233 1.67 -2.73 13.14
N ALA A 234 2.86 -3.17 13.56
CA ALA A 234 3.12 -3.46 14.97
C ALA A 234 3.05 -2.20 15.83
N LEU A 235 3.58 -1.08 15.31
CA LEU A 235 3.53 0.21 15.98
C LEU A 235 2.10 0.70 16.19
N GLY A 236 1.22 0.52 15.20
CA GLY A 236 -0.19 0.89 15.30
C GLY A 236 -0.93 0.10 16.37
N ALA A 237 -0.70 -1.21 16.45
CA ALA A 237 -1.26 -2.03 17.53
C ALA A 237 -0.74 -1.59 18.91
N ALA A 238 0.54 -1.22 19.01
CA ALA A 238 1.13 -0.69 20.23
C ALA A 238 0.53 0.68 20.61
N TYR A 239 0.31 1.57 19.64
CA TYR A 239 -0.35 2.86 19.88
C TYR A 239 -1.79 2.69 20.39
N LEU A 240 -2.57 1.79 19.78
CA LEU A 240 -3.94 1.49 20.21
C LEU A 240 -3.95 0.94 21.65
N ALA A 241 -3.03 0.02 21.97
CA ALA A 241 -2.90 -0.51 23.32
C ALA A 241 -2.48 0.56 24.34
N GLY A 242 -1.53 1.42 23.96
CA GLY A 242 -1.05 2.49 24.82
C GLY A 242 -2.10 3.57 25.12
N LEU A 243 -2.98 3.89 24.14
CA LEU A 243 -4.13 4.76 24.38
C LEU A 243 -5.09 4.16 25.40
N ALA A 244 -5.50 2.90 25.22
CA ALA A 244 -6.41 2.23 26.12
C ALA A 244 -5.83 2.02 27.54
N ALA A 245 -4.51 1.84 27.63
CA ALA A 245 -3.81 1.70 28.90
C ALA A 245 -3.43 3.05 29.57
N GLY A 246 -3.67 4.18 28.89
CA GLY A 246 -3.33 5.52 29.39
C GLY A 246 -1.86 5.87 29.32
N TYR A 247 -1.07 5.17 28.47
CA TYR A 247 0.33 5.50 28.22
C TYR A 247 0.47 6.75 27.36
N TRP A 248 -0.36 6.88 26.32
CA TRP A 248 -0.56 8.11 25.56
C TRP A 248 -1.94 8.69 25.88
N LYS A 249 -1.99 10.00 25.99
CA LYS A 249 -3.22 10.73 26.32
C LYS A 249 -4.21 10.73 25.16
N ASP A 250 -3.72 11.00 23.96
CA ASP A 250 -4.52 11.20 22.75
C ASP A 250 -3.72 10.92 21.46
N ARG A 251 -4.38 11.07 20.30
CA ARG A 251 -3.77 10.90 18.97
C ARG A 251 -2.72 11.96 18.65
N ASP A 252 -2.80 13.15 19.27
CA ASP A 252 -1.83 14.24 19.01
C ASP A 252 -0.49 13.90 19.66
N GLU A 253 -0.49 13.37 20.89
CA GLU A 253 0.72 12.87 21.54
C GLU A 253 1.36 11.71 20.76
N ILE A 254 0.56 10.81 20.18
CA ILE A 254 1.06 9.76 19.28
C ILE A 254 1.69 10.37 18.03
N ARG A 255 1.06 11.39 17.43
CA ARG A 255 1.59 12.08 16.23
C ARG A 255 2.96 12.72 16.49
N GLU A 256 3.19 13.25 17.68
CA GLU A 256 4.50 13.78 18.09
C GLU A 256 5.60 12.70 18.17
N ASN A 257 5.22 11.45 18.42
CA ASN A 257 6.14 10.30 18.44
C ASN A 257 6.46 9.76 17.03
N TRP A 258 5.65 10.10 16.01
CA TRP A 258 5.91 9.65 14.64
C TRP A 258 7.12 10.42 14.07
N GLN A 259 8.18 9.70 13.74
CA GLN A 259 9.42 10.29 13.25
C GLN A 259 9.60 10.06 11.76
N LEU A 260 9.83 11.15 11.04
CA LEU A 260 10.12 11.12 9.62
C LEU A 260 11.58 10.66 9.40
N GLY A 261 11.76 9.49 8.82
CA GLY A 261 13.09 9.00 8.42
C GLY A 261 13.56 9.64 7.12
N ARG A 262 12.69 9.70 6.10
CA ARG A 262 13.01 10.35 4.82
C ARG A 262 11.78 10.86 4.09
N ARG A 263 11.92 12.04 3.48
CA ARG A 263 10.97 12.65 2.55
C ARG A 263 11.51 12.61 1.13
N PHE A 264 10.68 12.22 0.17
CA PHE A 264 10.99 12.19 -1.25
C PHE A 264 10.04 13.17 -1.95
N GLU A 265 10.60 14.20 -2.58
CA GLU A 265 9.85 15.17 -3.35
C GLU A 265 9.80 14.76 -4.81
N PRO A 266 8.70 15.05 -5.54
CA PRO A 266 8.65 14.85 -6.98
C PRO A 266 9.65 15.77 -7.69
N VAL A 267 10.48 15.20 -8.57
CA VAL A 267 11.48 15.93 -9.35
C VAL A 267 11.29 15.75 -10.86
N MET A 268 10.42 14.84 -11.27
CA MET A 268 10.14 14.54 -12.65
C MET A 268 9.33 15.65 -13.34
N ASP A 269 9.74 16.02 -14.54
CA ASP A 269 8.97 16.95 -15.39
C ASP A 269 7.56 16.42 -15.69
N SER A 270 6.59 17.33 -15.73
CA SER A 270 5.18 16.98 -15.94
C SER A 270 4.91 16.35 -17.31
N GLY A 271 5.67 16.74 -18.34
CA GLY A 271 5.57 16.19 -19.69
C GLY A 271 6.08 14.75 -19.73
N GLU A 272 7.20 14.49 -19.06
CA GLU A 272 7.74 13.12 -18.92
C GLU A 272 6.79 12.24 -18.14
N ARG A 273 6.28 12.70 -17.00
CA ARG A 273 5.27 11.97 -16.19
C ARG A 273 4.05 11.59 -17.03
N LYS A 274 3.48 12.53 -17.77
CA LYS A 274 2.34 12.29 -18.66
C LYS A 274 2.66 11.26 -19.75
N LYS A 275 3.88 11.28 -20.31
CA LYS A 275 4.34 10.30 -21.30
C LYS A 275 4.41 8.90 -20.69
N LEU A 276 5.02 8.77 -19.52
CA LEU A 276 5.16 7.50 -18.81
C LEU A 276 3.79 6.91 -18.41
N LEU A 277 2.89 7.71 -17.88
CA LEU A 277 1.53 7.29 -17.53
C LEU A 277 0.74 6.83 -18.76
N ARG A 278 0.84 7.52 -19.90
CA ARG A 278 0.21 7.05 -21.15
C ARG A 278 0.78 5.71 -21.61
N GLY A 279 2.09 5.50 -21.45
CA GLY A 279 2.73 4.21 -21.75
C GLY A 279 2.22 3.10 -20.85
N TRP A 280 2.13 3.37 -19.54
CA TRP A 280 1.56 2.44 -18.57
C TRP A 280 0.12 2.04 -18.92
N GLN A 281 -0.76 3.01 -19.18
CA GLN A 281 -2.15 2.73 -19.53
C GLN A 281 -2.29 1.90 -20.82
N ARG A 282 -1.36 2.05 -21.77
CA ARG A 282 -1.30 1.19 -22.96
C ARG A 282 -0.88 -0.23 -22.61
N ALA A 283 0.10 -0.40 -21.72
CA ALA A 283 0.56 -1.72 -21.26
C ALA A 283 -0.55 -2.46 -20.50
N VAL A 284 -1.26 -1.77 -19.62
CA VAL A 284 -2.43 -2.31 -18.91
C VAL A 284 -3.51 -2.78 -19.89
N ARG A 285 -3.79 -2.00 -20.94
CA ARG A 285 -4.74 -2.42 -21.98
C ARG A 285 -4.31 -3.72 -22.67
N CYS A 286 -3.02 -3.87 -22.99
CA CYS A 286 -2.50 -5.11 -23.58
C CYS A 286 -2.70 -6.30 -22.64
N ALA A 287 -2.45 -6.15 -21.34
CA ALA A 287 -2.67 -7.21 -20.37
C ALA A 287 -4.16 -7.59 -20.21
N ARG A 288 -5.06 -6.61 -20.34
CA ARG A 288 -6.51 -6.84 -20.31
C ARG A 288 -7.01 -7.51 -21.59
N LEU A 289 -6.54 -7.07 -22.75
CA LEU A 289 -6.88 -7.71 -24.04
C LEU A 289 -6.49 -9.18 -24.08
N TRP A 290 -5.34 -9.55 -23.49
CA TRP A 290 -4.96 -10.96 -23.35
C TRP A 290 -6.01 -11.81 -22.62
N ALA A 291 -6.78 -11.19 -21.71
CA ALA A 291 -7.80 -11.85 -20.93
C ALA A 291 -9.16 -11.96 -21.65
N GLU A 292 -9.40 -11.16 -22.69
CA GLU A 292 -10.67 -11.16 -23.44
C GLU A 292 -10.79 -12.39 -24.37
N ASP A 293 -9.67 -12.98 -24.78
CA ASP A 293 -9.61 -14.15 -25.66
C ASP A 293 -9.54 -15.48 -24.89
N GLY A 294 -9.58 -15.45 -23.57
CA GLY A 294 -9.46 -16.60 -22.68
C GLY A 294 -10.77 -16.89 -21.94
N GLU A 295 -11.66 -17.68 -22.54
CA GLU A 295 -12.70 -18.43 -21.81
C GLU A 295 -12.09 -19.60 -21.04
#